data_a06262ba147c4fe7e1a9d9b090ca35e5
#
_entry.id   a06262ba147c4fe7e1a9d9b090ca35e5
#
_cell.length_a   1.000
_cell.length_b   1.000
_cell.length_c   1.000
_cell.angle_alpha   90.00
_cell.angle_beta   90.00
_cell.angle_gamma   90.00
#
_symmetry.space_group_name_H-M   'P 1'
#
loop_
_entity.id
_entity.type
_entity.pdbx_description
1 polymer ?
#
loop_
_entity_poly.entity_id
_entity_poly.type
_entity_poly.pdbx_seq_one_letter_code
_entity_poly.pdbx_strand_id
1 'polypeptide(L)'
;KQYGKNVAYSGPVYKKMKIDGSRVILSFDYMEGGLKTLDGGDVKGFFISGEDERFYPAQAVIKGNKLELTSDKVMHPVAVRYGWGTFFRVNLCNGAGIPAVPFRTDCFAPEKASRKFADSEIRRFPQAWQLDHGKRLFFGYAQGVGCCAMLDMWKATGDKRYFDYVEEWGDTIINDKGEIYKYDMATYNLDFINPGKVLFDLYRETRDVKYKKAMDVLVKQLEHHPRTLKGGFWHKLVYQHQMWLDGLYMASPFLAQYGAEFNRPDLIDEAVKQFRLCHEYTYDARTGLYYHAWDESKSQRWANPETGHSPNFWGRSIGWWFMALVDALDYIPENHPGRADMMGWIQGLAETLPKYQDKNGLWYQGIDQPK
;
A
#
# COMPACT_ATOMS: atom_id res chain seq x y z
N LYS A 1 24.75 -9.08 28.41
CA LYS A 1 24.04 -9.75 29.53
C LYS A 1 24.33 -11.25 29.53
N GLN A 2 24.27 -11.91 28.39
CA GLN A 2 24.43 -13.37 28.27
C GLN A 2 25.80 -13.91 28.70
N TYR A 3 26.85 -13.05 28.67
CA TYR A 3 28.23 -13.41 29.05
C TYR A 3 28.74 -12.65 30.30
N GLY A 4 27.84 -12.07 31.11
CA GLY A 4 28.19 -11.34 32.33
C GLY A 4 28.97 -10.02 32.13
N LYS A 5 29.17 -9.56 30.90
CA LYS A 5 29.87 -8.30 30.61
C LYS A 5 28.93 -7.09 30.74
N ASN A 6 29.37 -6.07 31.47
CA ASN A 6 28.65 -4.79 31.56
C ASN A 6 29.01 -3.91 30.35
N VAL A 7 28.30 -4.07 29.25
CA VAL A 7 28.46 -3.30 28.01
C VAL A 7 27.19 -2.59 27.65
N ALA A 8 27.29 -1.39 27.07
CA ALA A 8 26.15 -0.72 26.44
C ALA A 8 25.68 -1.59 25.28
N TYR A 9 24.39 -1.92 25.22
CA TYR A 9 23.81 -2.85 24.24
C TYR A 9 22.64 -2.24 23.47
N SER A 10 22.22 -1.02 23.83
CA SER A 10 21.17 -0.26 23.16
C SER A 10 21.55 1.19 23.05
N GLY A 11 21.13 1.86 22.00
CA GLY A 11 21.11 3.30 21.91
C GLY A 11 19.92 3.89 22.67
N PRO A 12 19.76 5.22 22.66
CA PRO A 12 18.64 5.90 23.32
C PRO A 12 17.30 5.37 22.82
N VAL A 13 16.45 4.94 23.74
CA VAL A 13 15.07 4.51 23.48
C VAL A 13 14.14 5.57 24.07
N TYR A 14 13.20 6.05 23.26
CA TYR A 14 12.19 7.00 23.73
C TYR A 14 11.46 6.50 24.98
N LYS A 15 11.37 7.37 25.98
CA LYS A 15 10.70 7.05 27.26
C LYS A 15 9.48 7.90 27.51
N LYS A 16 9.61 9.22 27.40
CA LYS A 16 8.55 10.17 27.77
C LYS A 16 8.70 11.48 27.03
N MET A 17 7.57 12.07 26.69
CA MET A 17 7.41 13.42 26.16
C MET A 17 6.71 14.32 27.19
N LYS A 18 7.18 15.59 27.30
CA LYS A 18 6.50 16.67 27.99
C LYS A 18 6.40 17.86 27.04
N ILE A 19 5.23 18.46 26.98
CA ILE A 19 4.99 19.72 26.26
C ILE A 19 5.14 20.88 27.23
N ASP A 20 5.87 21.92 26.82
CA ASP A 20 6.11 23.13 27.60
C ASP A 20 5.96 24.35 26.65
N GLY A 21 4.74 24.87 26.55
CA GLY A 21 4.36 25.88 25.56
C GLY A 21 4.55 25.38 24.13
N SER A 22 5.38 26.06 23.36
CA SER A 22 5.72 25.67 21.98
C SER A 22 6.87 24.65 21.88
N ARG A 23 7.43 24.22 23.02
CA ARG A 23 8.56 23.29 23.07
C ARG A 23 8.11 21.88 23.44
N VAL A 24 8.82 20.91 22.91
CA VAL A 24 8.70 19.50 23.31
C VAL A 24 9.97 19.08 24.01
N ILE A 25 9.87 18.45 25.15
CA ILE A 25 10.98 17.91 25.92
C ILE A 25 10.88 16.40 25.93
N LEU A 26 11.90 15.73 25.39
CA LEU A 26 11.99 14.27 25.31
C LEU A 26 12.99 13.73 26.34
N SER A 27 12.63 12.58 26.90
CA SER A 27 13.50 11.78 27.77
C SER A 27 13.67 10.39 27.17
N PHE A 28 14.84 9.80 27.42
CA PHE A 28 15.23 8.51 26.86
C PHE A 28 15.74 7.57 27.96
N ASP A 29 15.63 6.27 27.72
CA ASP A 29 16.37 5.22 28.42
C ASP A 29 17.64 4.87 27.62
N TYR A 30 18.59 4.15 28.21
CA TYR A 30 19.84 3.68 27.60
C TYR A 30 20.77 4.83 27.12
N MET A 31 20.91 5.85 27.96
CA MET A 31 21.73 7.04 27.66
C MET A 31 23.16 6.94 28.25
N GLU A 32 23.76 5.77 28.27
CA GLU A 32 25.10 5.57 28.82
C GLU A 32 26.11 6.59 28.22
N GLY A 33 26.69 7.42 29.09
CA GLY A 33 27.60 8.50 28.69
C GLY A 33 26.91 9.73 28.10
N GLY A 34 25.58 9.88 28.28
CA GLY A 34 24.78 11.02 27.84
C GLY A 34 24.33 10.94 26.38
N LEU A 35 23.57 11.95 25.94
CA LEU A 35 23.16 12.10 24.55
C LEU A 35 24.20 12.88 23.77
N LYS A 36 24.47 12.47 22.53
CA LYS A 36 25.32 13.18 21.56
C LYS A 36 24.89 12.88 20.12
N THR A 37 25.54 13.49 19.15
CA THR A 37 25.38 13.17 17.72
C THR A 37 26.57 12.35 17.23
N LEU A 38 26.32 11.47 16.27
CA LEU A 38 27.35 10.62 15.66
C LEU A 38 28.39 11.42 14.88
N ASP A 39 27.96 12.53 14.27
CA ASP A 39 28.78 13.39 13.41
C ASP A 39 29.28 14.68 14.10
N GLY A 40 28.95 14.87 15.38
CA GLY A 40 29.28 16.09 16.14
C GLY A 40 28.53 17.34 15.69
N GLY A 41 27.65 17.26 14.71
CA GLY A 41 26.83 18.36 14.22
C GLY A 41 25.49 18.48 14.93
N ASP A 42 24.61 19.31 14.38
CA ASP A 42 23.25 19.46 14.88
C ASP A 42 22.47 18.15 14.87
N VAL A 43 21.54 17.99 15.81
CA VAL A 43 20.66 16.81 15.87
C VAL A 43 19.70 16.82 14.69
N LYS A 44 19.59 15.71 13.96
CA LYS A 44 18.81 15.57 12.72
C LYS A 44 17.74 14.48 12.85
N GLY A 45 16.70 14.59 12.03
CA GLY A 45 15.70 13.55 11.83
C GLY A 45 14.49 13.65 12.77
N PHE A 46 14.30 14.78 13.46
CA PHE A 46 13.12 15.06 14.25
C PHE A 46 12.08 15.87 13.49
N PHE A 47 10.82 15.48 13.70
CA PHE A 47 9.66 16.20 13.20
C PHE A 47 8.64 16.35 14.34
N ILE A 48 7.95 17.48 14.39
CA ILE A 48 6.85 17.72 15.33
C ILE A 48 5.58 18.13 14.58
N SER A 49 4.43 17.81 15.13
CA SER A 49 3.13 18.23 14.61
C SER A 49 2.28 18.92 15.65
N GLY A 50 1.39 19.80 15.21
CA GLY A 50 0.26 20.32 15.97
C GLY A 50 -0.99 19.44 15.81
N GLU A 51 -2.15 20.00 16.21
CA GLU A 51 -3.46 19.37 16.07
C GLU A 51 -3.90 19.16 14.60
N ASP A 52 -3.22 19.83 13.67
CA ASP A 52 -3.40 19.66 12.23
C ASP A 52 -2.85 18.32 11.68
N GLU A 53 -2.18 17.55 12.56
CA GLU A 53 -1.57 16.24 12.26
C GLU A 53 -0.48 16.28 11.17
N ARG A 54 -0.05 17.49 10.76
CA ARG A 54 1.04 17.69 9.81
C ARG A 54 2.38 17.77 10.51
N PHE A 55 3.34 16.98 10.04
CA PHE A 55 4.68 16.93 10.60
C PHE A 55 5.61 17.91 9.88
N TYR A 56 6.23 18.79 10.67
CA TYR A 56 7.21 19.76 10.22
C TYR A 56 8.58 19.46 10.83
N PRO A 57 9.68 19.71 10.11
CA PRO A 57 11.03 19.57 10.65
C PRO A 57 11.15 20.37 11.95
N ALA A 58 11.78 19.75 12.95
CA ALA A 58 12.04 20.36 14.23
C ALA A 58 13.52 20.65 14.42
N GLN A 59 13.82 21.80 14.99
CA GLN A 59 15.14 22.07 15.60
C GLN A 59 15.22 21.27 16.90
N ALA A 60 16.31 20.54 17.09
CA ALA A 60 16.51 19.65 18.22
C ALA A 60 17.82 20.04 18.96
N VAL A 61 17.72 20.32 20.25
CA VAL A 61 18.86 20.73 21.07
C VAL A 61 19.00 19.81 22.27
N ILE A 62 20.20 19.26 22.47
CA ILE A 62 20.52 18.44 23.64
C ILE A 62 20.71 19.36 24.86
N LYS A 63 19.95 19.11 25.92
CA LYS A 63 20.02 19.81 27.22
C LYS A 63 20.27 18.79 28.33
N GLY A 64 21.53 18.54 28.61
CA GLY A 64 21.93 17.46 29.52
C GLY A 64 21.44 16.10 29.03
N ASN A 65 20.61 15.41 29.80
CA ASN A 65 20.03 14.10 29.43
C ASN A 65 18.62 14.21 28.80
N LYS A 66 18.26 15.38 28.26
CA LYS A 66 17.00 15.62 27.58
C LYS A 66 17.23 16.21 26.20
N LEU A 67 16.25 16.10 25.35
CA LEU A 67 16.22 16.74 24.05
C LEU A 67 15.05 17.72 23.99
N GLU A 68 15.34 18.98 23.67
CA GLU A 68 14.31 19.99 23.41
C GLU A 68 14.10 20.12 21.90
N LEU A 69 12.82 20.14 21.50
CA LEU A 69 12.41 20.32 20.12
C LEU A 69 11.55 21.56 19.98
N THR A 70 11.78 22.32 18.90
CA THR A 70 10.95 23.47 18.50
C THR A 70 10.76 23.48 16.98
N SER A 71 9.71 24.15 16.50
CA SER A 71 9.52 24.45 15.07
C SER A 71 8.72 25.75 14.95
N ASP A 72 9.16 26.63 14.06
CA ASP A 72 8.48 27.90 13.77
C ASP A 72 7.09 27.71 13.16
N LYS A 73 6.82 26.49 12.65
CA LYS A 73 5.53 26.12 12.03
C LYS A 73 4.54 25.49 13.00
N VAL A 74 4.96 25.18 14.25
CA VAL A 74 4.14 24.45 15.22
C VAL A 74 4.17 25.13 16.57
N MET A 75 3.18 25.99 16.83
CA MET A 75 3.07 26.73 18.10
C MET A 75 2.51 25.89 19.24
N HIS A 76 1.70 24.88 18.93
CA HIS A 76 1.08 23.96 19.88
C HIS A 76 1.43 22.53 19.50
N PRO A 77 2.64 22.04 19.85
CA PRO A 77 3.05 20.69 19.50
C PRO A 77 2.25 19.63 20.27
N VAL A 78 1.86 18.56 19.58
CA VAL A 78 1.13 17.43 20.17
C VAL A 78 1.82 16.09 19.94
N ALA A 79 2.70 15.99 18.93
CA ALA A 79 3.40 14.75 18.62
C ALA A 79 4.80 14.97 18.02
N VAL A 80 5.61 13.91 18.12
CA VAL A 80 7.00 13.84 17.66
C VAL A 80 7.22 12.57 16.87
N ARG A 81 8.01 12.67 15.79
CA ARG A 81 8.59 11.53 15.06
C ARG A 81 10.11 11.70 14.97
N TYR A 82 10.83 10.58 15.11
CA TYR A 82 12.28 10.51 14.92
C TYR A 82 12.64 9.35 14.01
N GLY A 83 13.36 9.63 12.92
CA GLY A 83 13.74 8.61 11.96
C GLY A 83 12.55 7.86 11.34
N TRP A 84 11.38 8.48 11.30
CA TRP A 84 10.13 7.86 10.84
C TRP A 84 9.87 8.19 9.38
N GLY A 85 10.37 7.35 8.48
CA GLY A 85 10.21 7.48 7.03
C GLY A 85 11.29 6.73 6.26
N THR A 86 11.15 6.66 4.94
CA THR A 86 11.94 5.79 4.06
C THR A 86 13.39 6.22 3.91
N PHE A 87 13.76 7.49 4.18
CA PHE A 87 15.14 7.98 3.98
C PHE A 87 15.43 9.23 4.83
N PHE A 88 15.54 9.06 6.15
CA PHE A 88 15.97 10.17 6.99
C PHE A 88 17.42 10.01 7.47
N ARG A 89 18.21 11.07 7.31
CA ARG A 89 19.49 11.17 8.00
C ARG A 89 19.24 11.43 9.46
N VAL A 90 19.54 10.47 10.31
CA VAL A 90 19.45 10.52 11.76
C VAL A 90 20.85 10.41 12.34
N ASN A 91 21.14 11.13 13.44
CA ASN A 91 22.46 11.15 14.03
C ASN A 91 22.48 11.12 15.56
N LEU A 92 21.33 11.09 16.24
CA LEU A 92 21.27 11.00 17.71
C LEU A 92 21.81 9.64 18.19
N CYS A 93 22.70 9.66 19.16
CA CYS A 93 23.25 8.47 19.79
C CYS A 93 23.52 8.69 21.28
N ASN A 94 23.85 7.62 22.02
CA ASN A 94 24.38 7.74 23.38
C ASN A 94 25.89 7.96 23.40
N GLY A 95 26.45 8.16 24.60
CA GLY A 95 27.89 8.32 24.81
C GLY A 95 28.75 7.16 24.32
N ALA A 96 28.20 5.94 24.25
CA ALA A 96 28.86 4.76 23.66
C ALA A 96 28.84 4.76 22.13
N GLY A 97 28.19 5.74 21.48
CA GLY A 97 28.09 5.82 20.01
C GLY A 97 27.03 4.92 19.40
N ILE A 98 26.12 4.36 20.20
CA ILE A 98 25.03 3.52 19.69
C ILE A 98 23.85 4.42 19.26
N PRO A 99 23.38 4.32 17.99
CA PRO A 99 22.30 5.16 17.48
C PRO A 99 20.98 5.02 18.27
N ALA A 100 20.24 6.12 18.35
CA ALA A 100 18.90 6.11 18.93
C ALA A 100 17.92 5.30 18.05
N VAL A 101 17.01 4.61 18.71
CA VAL A 101 15.95 3.83 18.04
C VAL A 101 14.93 4.80 17.45
N PRO A 102 14.52 4.64 16.17
CA PRO A 102 13.42 5.40 15.59
C PRO A 102 12.13 5.23 16.41
N PHE A 103 11.35 6.31 16.53
CA PHE A 103 10.09 6.29 17.28
C PHE A 103 9.10 7.32 16.78
N ARG A 104 7.85 7.14 17.21
CA ARG A 104 6.77 8.13 17.07
C ARG A 104 5.99 8.21 18.39
N THR A 105 5.46 9.38 18.70
CA THR A 105 4.60 9.60 19.87
C THR A 105 3.15 9.86 19.48
N ASP A 106 2.91 10.05 18.19
CA ASP A 106 1.58 10.27 17.66
C ASP A 106 0.75 9.00 17.75
N CYS A 107 -0.39 9.18 18.36
CA CYS A 107 -1.56 8.34 18.20
C CYS A 107 -2.53 9.00 17.20
N PHE A 108 -2.03 9.80 16.29
CA PHE A 108 -2.83 10.21 15.13
C PHE A 108 -3.10 8.95 14.35
N ALA A 109 -4.20 8.41 14.69
CA ALA A 109 -4.65 7.26 14.02
C ALA A 109 -5.12 7.72 12.64
N PRO A 110 -4.40 7.34 11.54
CA PRO A 110 -5.07 7.09 10.29
C PRO A 110 -6.35 6.30 10.56
N GLU A 111 -6.32 5.43 11.57
CA GLU A 111 -7.45 4.78 12.21
C GLU A 111 -8.63 5.69 12.48
N LYS A 112 -8.47 6.90 13.05
CA LYS A 112 -9.61 7.77 13.38
C LYS A 112 -10.31 8.28 12.12
N ALA A 113 -9.58 8.69 11.10
CA ALA A 113 -10.12 9.09 9.82
C ALA A 113 -10.67 7.89 9.03
N SER A 114 -9.93 6.79 9.01
CA SER A 114 -10.33 5.54 8.34
C SER A 114 -11.56 4.93 9.00
N ARG A 115 -11.64 4.90 10.34
CA ARG A 115 -12.82 4.44 11.08
C ARG A 115 -14.04 5.31 10.77
N LYS A 116 -13.89 6.65 10.79
CA LYS A 116 -14.97 7.56 10.43
C LYS A 116 -15.48 7.33 9.01
N PHE A 117 -14.56 7.07 8.09
CA PHE A 117 -14.91 6.75 6.70
C PHE A 117 -15.62 5.38 6.61
N ALA A 118 -15.04 4.32 7.18
CA ALA A 118 -15.62 2.97 7.17
C ALA A 118 -17.02 2.93 7.82
N ASP A 119 -17.19 3.56 9.00
CA ASP A 119 -18.48 3.68 9.66
C ASP A 119 -19.50 4.48 8.82
N SER A 120 -19.05 5.48 8.08
CA SER A 120 -19.88 6.23 7.14
C SER A 120 -20.34 5.35 5.98
N GLU A 121 -19.44 4.55 5.42
CA GLU A 121 -19.78 3.64 4.31
C GLU A 121 -20.76 2.55 4.73
N ILE A 122 -20.56 1.92 5.90
CA ILE A 122 -21.54 0.93 6.44
C ILE A 122 -22.92 1.58 6.67
N ARG A 123 -23.00 2.82 7.17
CA ARG A 123 -24.29 3.51 7.33
C ARG A 123 -24.97 3.83 6.01
N ARG A 124 -24.20 4.19 4.98
CA ARG A 124 -24.72 4.53 3.63
C ARG A 124 -25.09 3.28 2.85
N PHE A 125 -24.35 2.21 3.05
CA PHE A 125 -24.45 0.94 2.36
C PHE A 125 -24.50 -0.19 3.39
N PRO A 126 -25.68 -0.45 4.01
CA PRO A 126 -25.80 -1.46 5.06
C PRO A 126 -25.38 -2.88 4.66
N GLN A 127 -25.35 -3.18 3.37
CA GLN A 127 -24.87 -4.43 2.80
C GLN A 127 -23.72 -4.16 1.84
N ALA A 128 -22.62 -4.91 1.95
CA ALA A 128 -21.38 -4.62 1.22
C ALA A 128 -21.52 -4.69 -0.31
N TRP A 129 -22.49 -5.41 -0.84
CA TRP A 129 -22.77 -5.39 -2.27
C TRP A 129 -23.29 -4.04 -2.79
N GLN A 130 -23.77 -3.16 -1.90
CA GLN A 130 -24.23 -1.81 -2.24
C GLN A 130 -23.08 -0.80 -2.36
N LEU A 131 -21.88 -1.14 -1.92
CA LEU A 131 -20.69 -0.30 -2.08
C LEU A 131 -20.56 0.18 -3.53
N ASP A 132 -20.06 1.40 -3.70
CA ASP A 132 -20.00 2.07 -4.99
C ASP A 132 -21.38 2.25 -5.67
N HIS A 133 -22.43 2.50 -4.84
CA HIS A 133 -23.81 2.65 -5.30
C HIS A 133 -24.34 1.44 -6.09
N GLY A 134 -23.86 0.24 -5.77
CA GLY A 134 -24.33 -1.00 -6.36
C GLY A 134 -25.84 -1.15 -6.26
N LYS A 135 -26.50 -1.45 -7.38
CA LYS A 135 -27.97 -1.65 -7.45
C LYS A 135 -28.37 -3.13 -7.47
N ARG A 136 -27.39 -4.01 -7.41
CA ARG A 136 -27.59 -5.47 -7.44
C ARG A 136 -26.37 -6.18 -6.87
N LEU A 137 -26.59 -7.38 -6.36
CA LEU A 137 -25.52 -8.26 -5.95
C LEU A 137 -24.58 -8.53 -7.14
N PHE A 138 -23.28 -8.28 -6.91
CA PHE A 138 -22.27 -8.38 -7.95
C PHE A 138 -20.89 -8.70 -7.35
N PHE A 139 -20.17 -9.60 -8.01
CA PHE A 139 -18.79 -9.93 -7.66
C PHE A 139 -17.83 -9.08 -8.51
N GLY A 140 -17.62 -7.84 -8.13
CA GLY A 140 -16.86 -6.87 -8.90
C GLY A 140 -15.76 -6.18 -8.11
N TYR A 141 -14.83 -5.56 -8.83
CA TYR A 141 -13.64 -4.96 -8.21
C TYR A 141 -13.97 -3.86 -7.18
N ALA A 142 -15.01 -3.07 -7.38
CA ALA A 142 -15.37 -1.99 -6.45
C ALA A 142 -15.76 -2.56 -5.07
N GLN A 143 -16.58 -3.63 -5.04
CA GLN A 143 -16.91 -4.35 -3.82
C GLN A 143 -15.65 -4.99 -3.22
N GLY A 144 -14.79 -5.60 -4.05
CA GLY A 144 -13.52 -6.18 -3.62
C GLY A 144 -12.63 -5.18 -2.90
N VAL A 145 -12.42 -4.00 -3.48
CA VAL A 145 -11.60 -2.93 -2.87
C VAL A 145 -12.22 -2.45 -1.55
N GLY A 146 -13.53 -2.20 -1.54
CA GLY A 146 -14.23 -1.75 -0.33
C GLY A 146 -14.20 -2.80 0.79
N CYS A 147 -14.43 -4.07 0.46
CA CYS A 147 -14.35 -5.16 1.43
C CYS A 147 -12.92 -5.38 1.96
N CYS A 148 -11.89 -5.30 1.11
CA CYS A 148 -10.49 -5.33 1.59
C CYS A 148 -10.22 -4.21 2.60
N ALA A 149 -10.66 -2.97 2.31
CA ALA A 149 -10.51 -1.85 3.25
C ALA A 149 -11.23 -2.08 4.58
N MET A 150 -12.42 -2.72 4.58
CA MET A 150 -13.11 -3.09 5.81
C MET A 150 -12.36 -4.18 6.59
N LEU A 151 -11.80 -5.19 5.92
CA LEU A 151 -10.96 -6.21 6.55
C LEU A 151 -9.69 -5.61 7.16
N ASP A 152 -9.07 -4.64 6.50
CA ASP A 152 -7.91 -3.93 7.05
C ASP A 152 -8.31 -3.09 8.28
N MET A 153 -9.49 -2.48 8.27
CA MET A 153 -10.04 -1.82 9.47
C MET A 153 -10.26 -2.80 10.61
N TRP A 154 -10.80 -3.97 10.34
CA TRP A 154 -10.93 -5.03 11.35
C TRP A 154 -9.57 -5.45 11.91
N LYS A 155 -8.59 -5.74 11.07
CA LYS A 155 -7.23 -6.11 11.49
C LYS A 155 -6.56 -5.03 12.35
N ALA A 156 -6.73 -3.77 11.96
CA ALA A 156 -6.13 -2.63 12.65
C ALA A 156 -6.80 -2.32 14.00
N THR A 157 -8.11 -2.58 14.16
CA THR A 157 -8.90 -2.11 15.29
C THR A 157 -9.41 -3.22 16.20
N GLY A 158 -9.47 -4.47 15.71
CA GLY A 158 -10.13 -5.59 16.36
C GLY A 158 -11.66 -5.50 16.38
N ASP A 159 -12.26 -4.49 15.72
CA ASP A 159 -13.71 -4.28 15.68
C ASP A 159 -14.36 -5.25 14.69
N LYS A 160 -14.99 -6.29 15.23
CA LYS A 160 -15.58 -7.38 14.46
C LYS A 160 -16.69 -6.94 13.51
N ARG A 161 -17.33 -5.79 13.72
CA ARG A 161 -18.38 -5.28 12.84
C ARG A 161 -17.91 -5.14 11.39
N TYR A 162 -16.64 -4.79 11.18
CA TYR A 162 -16.05 -4.68 9.84
C TYR A 162 -15.88 -6.05 9.18
N PHE A 163 -15.48 -7.05 9.95
CA PHE A 163 -15.39 -8.43 9.47
C PHE A 163 -16.77 -9.00 9.14
N ASP A 164 -17.74 -8.87 10.07
CA ASP A 164 -19.10 -9.40 9.90
C ASP A 164 -19.79 -8.80 8.67
N TYR A 165 -19.55 -7.50 8.40
CA TYR A 165 -20.05 -6.83 7.20
C TYR A 165 -19.53 -7.46 5.89
N VAL A 166 -18.26 -7.88 5.88
CA VAL A 166 -17.65 -8.54 4.72
C VAL A 166 -18.02 -10.01 4.64
N GLU A 167 -18.11 -10.71 5.77
CA GLU A 167 -18.53 -12.10 5.84
C GLU A 167 -19.94 -12.28 5.29
N GLU A 168 -20.89 -11.41 5.67
CA GLU A 168 -22.25 -11.41 5.10
C GLU A 168 -22.26 -11.28 3.57
N TRP A 169 -21.40 -10.42 3.02
CA TRP A 169 -21.25 -10.32 1.57
C TRP A 169 -20.69 -11.61 0.96
N GLY A 170 -19.65 -12.17 1.55
CA GLY A 170 -19.05 -13.43 1.11
C GLY A 170 -20.05 -14.58 1.10
N ASP A 171 -20.82 -14.72 2.18
CA ASP A 171 -21.86 -15.75 2.33
C ASP A 171 -23.01 -15.58 1.34
N THR A 172 -23.34 -14.33 1.02
CA THR A 172 -24.40 -14.04 0.05
C THR A 172 -23.97 -14.33 -1.39
N ILE A 173 -22.70 -14.11 -1.72
CA ILE A 173 -22.22 -14.18 -3.11
C ILE A 173 -21.58 -15.53 -3.46
N ILE A 174 -21.19 -16.34 -2.47
CA ILE A 174 -20.57 -17.65 -2.67
C ILE A 174 -21.40 -18.72 -1.96
N ASN A 175 -21.89 -19.67 -2.73
CA ASN A 175 -22.66 -20.78 -2.17
C ASN A 175 -21.76 -21.88 -1.57
N ASP A 176 -22.35 -22.87 -0.88
CA ASP A 176 -21.63 -23.96 -0.20
C ASP A 176 -20.77 -24.82 -1.14
N LYS A 177 -21.03 -24.78 -2.44
CA LYS A 177 -20.21 -25.46 -3.45
C LYS A 177 -18.98 -24.65 -3.87
N GLY A 178 -18.88 -23.38 -3.47
CA GLY A 178 -17.86 -22.44 -3.90
C GLY A 178 -18.17 -21.78 -5.25
N GLU A 179 -19.42 -21.89 -5.74
CA GLU A 179 -19.85 -21.21 -6.95
C GLU A 179 -20.13 -19.74 -6.64
N ILE A 180 -19.58 -18.85 -7.48
CA ILE A 180 -19.69 -17.40 -7.33
C ILE A 180 -20.93 -16.92 -8.09
N TYR A 181 -21.81 -16.18 -7.43
CA TYR A 181 -23.05 -15.68 -8.00
C TYR A 181 -22.84 -14.86 -9.27
N LYS A 182 -23.45 -15.31 -10.37
CA LYS A 182 -23.37 -14.68 -11.70
C LYS A 182 -21.94 -14.48 -12.23
N TYR A 183 -20.97 -15.21 -11.71
CA TYR A 183 -19.65 -15.24 -12.27
C TYR A 183 -19.63 -16.12 -13.53
N ASP A 184 -19.08 -15.59 -14.61
CA ASP A 184 -18.87 -16.33 -15.84
C ASP A 184 -17.40 -16.22 -16.26
N MET A 185 -16.67 -17.31 -16.08
CA MET A 185 -15.26 -17.40 -16.42
C MET A 185 -15.00 -17.14 -17.92
N ALA A 186 -15.95 -17.45 -18.81
CA ALA A 186 -15.78 -17.26 -20.26
C ALA A 186 -15.68 -15.79 -20.68
N THR A 187 -16.06 -14.86 -19.79
CA THR A 187 -15.88 -13.43 -20.03
C THR A 187 -14.42 -12.99 -19.92
N TYR A 188 -13.57 -13.80 -19.29
CA TYR A 188 -12.16 -13.50 -19.03
C TYR A 188 -11.95 -12.04 -18.62
N ASN A 189 -12.63 -11.62 -17.54
CA ASN A 189 -12.59 -10.27 -17.03
C ASN A 189 -11.72 -10.21 -15.76
N LEU A 190 -10.63 -9.45 -15.79
CA LEU A 190 -9.73 -9.30 -14.63
C LEU A 190 -10.41 -8.58 -13.47
N ASP A 191 -11.40 -7.72 -13.71
CA ASP A 191 -12.16 -7.06 -12.64
C ASP A 191 -12.86 -8.05 -11.69
N PHE A 192 -13.12 -9.28 -12.16
CA PHE A 192 -13.70 -10.34 -11.33
C PHE A 192 -12.67 -11.09 -10.50
N ILE A 193 -11.39 -10.86 -10.72
CA ILE A 193 -10.35 -11.47 -9.88
C ILE A 193 -10.13 -10.69 -8.58
N ASN A 194 -10.25 -9.35 -8.64
CA ASN A 194 -9.97 -8.49 -7.49
C ASN A 194 -10.72 -8.87 -6.20
N PRO A 195 -12.04 -9.16 -6.24
CA PRO A 195 -12.77 -9.57 -5.04
C PRO A 195 -12.26 -10.88 -4.43
N GLY A 196 -11.52 -11.67 -5.19
CA GLY A 196 -10.86 -12.88 -4.69
C GLY A 196 -9.89 -12.61 -3.53
N LYS A 197 -9.33 -11.39 -3.45
CA LYS A 197 -8.45 -10.98 -2.32
C LYS A 197 -9.18 -11.03 -0.96
N VAL A 198 -10.45 -10.73 -0.94
CA VAL A 198 -11.31 -10.79 0.25
C VAL A 198 -11.41 -12.21 0.79
N LEU A 199 -11.42 -13.20 -0.09
CA LEU A 199 -11.66 -14.60 0.25
C LEU A 199 -10.55 -15.24 1.07
N PHE A 200 -9.32 -14.70 1.02
CA PHE A 200 -8.22 -15.19 1.85
C PHE A 200 -8.49 -14.98 3.34
N ASP A 201 -8.90 -13.78 3.72
CA ASP A 201 -9.22 -13.46 5.11
C ASP A 201 -10.48 -14.22 5.58
N LEU A 202 -11.52 -14.29 4.76
CA LEU A 202 -12.71 -15.08 5.08
C LEU A 202 -12.37 -16.56 5.28
N TYR A 203 -11.58 -17.16 4.39
CA TYR A 203 -11.14 -18.55 4.54
C TYR A 203 -10.26 -18.76 5.78
N ARG A 204 -9.35 -17.81 6.06
CA ARG A 204 -8.44 -17.92 7.20
C ARG A 204 -9.18 -17.91 8.54
N GLU A 205 -10.18 -17.05 8.66
CA GLU A 205 -10.95 -16.86 9.89
C GLU A 205 -12.04 -17.93 10.08
N THR A 206 -12.82 -18.18 9.04
CA THR A 206 -13.98 -19.09 9.14
C THR A 206 -13.64 -20.56 8.92
N ARG A 207 -12.55 -20.85 8.20
CA ARG A 207 -12.18 -22.20 7.72
C ARG A 207 -13.22 -22.80 6.76
N ASP A 208 -14.16 -22.01 6.25
CA ASP A 208 -15.13 -22.49 5.30
C ASP A 208 -14.48 -22.71 3.92
N VAL A 209 -14.48 -23.97 3.50
CA VAL A 209 -13.84 -24.42 2.24
C VAL A 209 -14.47 -23.83 0.98
N LYS A 210 -15.69 -23.27 1.06
CA LYS A 210 -16.34 -22.61 -0.09
C LYS A 210 -15.51 -21.46 -0.63
N TYR A 211 -14.88 -20.67 0.26
CA TYR A 211 -14.01 -19.55 -0.13
C TYR A 211 -12.76 -20.03 -0.87
N LYS A 212 -12.15 -21.15 -0.39
CA LYS A 212 -11.00 -21.73 -1.10
C LYS A 212 -11.40 -22.23 -2.50
N LYS A 213 -12.53 -22.92 -2.61
CA LYS A 213 -13.04 -23.39 -3.91
C LYS A 213 -13.30 -22.23 -4.87
N ALA A 214 -13.87 -21.13 -4.38
CA ALA A 214 -14.07 -19.92 -5.19
C ALA A 214 -12.74 -19.32 -5.66
N MET A 215 -11.72 -19.23 -4.79
CA MET A 215 -10.37 -18.80 -5.19
C MET A 215 -9.77 -19.72 -6.27
N ASP A 216 -9.99 -21.05 -6.18
CA ASP A 216 -9.50 -22.01 -7.17
C ASP A 216 -10.14 -21.76 -8.56
N VAL A 217 -11.41 -21.37 -8.61
CA VAL A 217 -12.08 -20.99 -9.85
C VAL A 217 -11.44 -19.73 -10.46
N LEU A 218 -11.08 -18.75 -9.63
CA LEU A 218 -10.41 -17.53 -10.11
C LEU A 218 -8.99 -17.81 -10.62
N VAL A 219 -8.24 -18.68 -9.94
CA VAL A 219 -6.92 -19.14 -10.43
C VAL A 219 -7.08 -19.84 -11.78
N LYS A 220 -8.06 -20.73 -11.91
CA LYS A 220 -8.33 -21.42 -13.18
C LYS A 220 -8.64 -20.43 -14.31
N GLN A 221 -9.37 -19.34 -14.04
CA GLN A 221 -9.55 -18.29 -15.05
C GLN A 221 -8.19 -17.73 -15.49
N LEU A 222 -7.29 -17.40 -14.55
CA LEU A 222 -6.00 -16.78 -14.86
C LEU A 222 -5.04 -17.73 -15.60
N GLU A 223 -5.08 -19.03 -15.31
CA GLU A 223 -4.33 -20.04 -16.03
C GLU A 223 -4.71 -20.11 -17.52
N HIS A 224 -5.98 -19.87 -17.84
CA HIS A 224 -6.52 -19.91 -19.20
C HIS A 224 -6.78 -18.53 -19.81
N HIS A 225 -6.40 -17.47 -19.09
CA HIS A 225 -6.71 -16.10 -19.50
C HIS A 225 -6.05 -15.74 -20.83
N PRO A 226 -6.77 -15.10 -21.77
CA PRO A 226 -6.21 -14.63 -23.04
C PRO A 226 -5.01 -13.70 -22.79
N ARG A 227 -4.01 -13.85 -23.66
CA ARG A 227 -2.73 -13.16 -23.50
C ARG A 227 -2.30 -12.47 -24.79
N THR A 228 -1.53 -11.42 -24.64
CA THR A 228 -0.74 -10.83 -25.72
C THR A 228 0.31 -11.83 -26.20
N LEU A 229 0.90 -11.62 -27.37
CA LEU A 229 2.01 -12.45 -27.89
C LEU A 229 3.22 -12.45 -26.93
N LYS A 230 3.37 -11.39 -26.13
CA LYS A 230 4.40 -11.29 -25.08
C LYS A 230 4.03 -12.03 -23.79
N GLY A 231 2.79 -12.47 -23.65
CA GLY A 231 2.29 -13.24 -22.52
C GLY A 231 1.60 -12.41 -21.43
N GLY A 232 1.37 -11.13 -21.66
CA GLY A 232 0.62 -10.27 -20.76
C GLY A 232 -0.88 -10.58 -20.82
N PHE A 233 -1.57 -10.54 -19.69
CA PHE A 233 -3.02 -10.73 -19.66
C PHE A 233 -3.75 -9.63 -20.41
N TRP A 234 -4.71 -9.97 -21.24
CA TRP A 234 -5.69 -8.98 -21.70
C TRP A 234 -6.50 -8.50 -20.51
N HIS A 235 -6.84 -7.23 -20.47
CA HIS A 235 -7.65 -6.74 -19.37
C HIS A 235 -9.03 -7.41 -19.30
N LYS A 236 -9.65 -7.64 -20.48
CA LYS A 236 -10.91 -8.40 -20.66
C LYS A 236 -10.92 -9.05 -22.03
N LEU A 237 -11.69 -10.11 -22.19
CA LEU A 237 -11.86 -10.73 -23.50
C LEU A 237 -12.33 -9.73 -24.58
N VAL A 238 -13.17 -8.77 -24.21
CA VAL A 238 -13.67 -7.73 -25.13
C VAL A 238 -12.62 -6.65 -25.43
N TYR A 239 -11.52 -6.61 -24.71
CA TYR A 239 -10.38 -5.70 -24.92
C TYR A 239 -9.17 -6.49 -25.40
N GLN A 240 -9.31 -7.07 -26.57
CA GLN A 240 -8.29 -7.96 -27.15
C GLN A 240 -6.95 -7.26 -27.31
N HIS A 241 -5.87 -7.98 -27.01
CA HIS A 241 -4.49 -7.51 -27.11
C HIS A 241 -4.11 -6.34 -26.19
N GLN A 242 -4.96 -5.97 -25.22
CA GLN A 242 -4.74 -4.79 -24.37
C GLN A 242 -4.33 -5.17 -22.95
N MET A 243 -3.20 -4.64 -22.50
CA MET A 243 -2.80 -4.61 -21.11
C MET A 243 -3.11 -3.23 -20.51
N TRP A 244 -3.75 -3.21 -19.34
CA TRP A 244 -4.05 -2.01 -18.60
C TRP A 244 -3.44 -2.07 -17.20
N LEU A 245 -2.98 -0.94 -16.67
CA LEU A 245 -2.50 -0.86 -15.29
C LEU A 245 -3.56 -1.32 -14.28
N ASP A 246 -4.84 -1.03 -14.57
CA ASP A 246 -6.00 -1.48 -13.78
C ASP A 246 -6.03 -3.01 -13.66
N GLY A 247 -5.88 -3.72 -14.78
CA GLY A 247 -5.90 -5.18 -14.80
C GLY A 247 -4.78 -5.82 -13.98
N LEU A 248 -3.65 -5.15 -13.90
CA LEU A 248 -2.53 -5.60 -13.08
C LEU A 248 -2.89 -5.63 -11.59
N TYR A 249 -3.52 -4.55 -11.08
CA TYR A 249 -4.01 -4.50 -9.71
C TYR A 249 -5.08 -5.55 -9.42
N MET A 250 -5.92 -5.83 -10.42
CA MET A 250 -6.99 -6.81 -10.27
C MET A 250 -6.45 -8.23 -10.08
N ALA A 251 -5.39 -8.61 -10.80
CA ALA A 251 -4.93 -9.99 -10.88
C ALA A 251 -3.64 -10.29 -10.11
N SER A 252 -2.61 -9.44 -10.24
CA SER A 252 -1.26 -9.82 -9.80
C SER A 252 -1.09 -9.92 -8.27
N PRO A 253 -1.67 -9.04 -7.43
CA PRO A 253 -1.64 -9.24 -5.98
C PRO A 253 -2.38 -10.51 -5.54
N PHE A 254 -3.50 -10.83 -6.18
CA PHE A 254 -4.23 -12.09 -5.90
C PHE A 254 -3.38 -13.32 -6.23
N LEU A 255 -2.69 -13.33 -7.38
CA LEU A 255 -1.78 -14.43 -7.75
C LEU A 255 -0.62 -14.58 -6.77
N ALA A 256 0.02 -13.47 -6.40
CA ALA A 256 1.13 -13.49 -5.44
C ALA A 256 0.70 -14.04 -4.10
N GLN A 257 -0.44 -13.58 -3.57
CA GLN A 257 -0.99 -14.06 -2.30
C GLN A 257 -1.38 -15.54 -2.37
N TYR A 258 -2.09 -15.95 -3.43
CA TYR A 258 -2.47 -17.35 -3.60
C TYR A 258 -1.23 -18.24 -3.70
N GLY A 259 -0.22 -17.81 -4.45
CA GLY A 259 1.04 -18.53 -4.60
C GLY A 259 1.76 -18.73 -3.27
N ALA A 260 1.80 -17.71 -2.43
CA ALA A 260 2.43 -17.77 -1.12
C ALA A 260 1.63 -18.64 -0.13
N GLU A 261 0.30 -18.45 -0.05
CA GLU A 261 -0.52 -19.15 0.95
C GLU A 261 -0.77 -20.64 0.62
N PHE A 262 -0.79 -20.99 -0.68
CA PHE A 262 -1.09 -22.35 -1.12
C PHE A 262 0.08 -23.07 -1.82
N ASN A 263 1.31 -22.56 -1.62
CA ASN A 263 2.55 -23.17 -2.13
C ASN A 263 2.53 -23.40 -3.65
N ARG A 264 2.17 -22.33 -4.41
CA ARG A 264 2.17 -22.28 -5.86
C ARG A 264 3.17 -21.22 -6.35
N PRO A 265 4.48 -21.46 -6.27
CA PRO A 265 5.51 -20.50 -6.68
C PRO A 265 5.38 -20.08 -8.15
N ASP A 266 4.86 -20.94 -9.01
CA ASP A 266 4.55 -20.64 -10.41
C ASP A 266 3.59 -19.45 -10.58
N LEU A 267 2.66 -19.25 -9.64
CA LEU A 267 1.74 -18.11 -9.65
C LEU A 267 2.42 -16.82 -9.17
N ILE A 268 3.42 -16.93 -8.29
CA ILE A 268 4.28 -15.80 -7.91
C ILE A 268 5.11 -15.36 -9.13
N ASP A 269 5.74 -16.31 -9.83
CA ASP A 269 6.50 -16.05 -11.04
C ASP A 269 5.63 -15.40 -12.12
N GLU A 270 4.39 -15.88 -12.27
CA GLU A 270 3.43 -15.28 -13.21
C GLU A 270 3.07 -13.83 -12.81
N ALA A 271 2.81 -13.57 -11.53
CA ALA A 271 2.54 -12.22 -11.05
C ALA A 271 3.71 -11.27 -11.37
N VAL A 272 4.94 -11.67 -11.05
CA VAL A 272 6.15 -10.88 -11.34
C VAL A 272 6.35 -10.67 -12.84
N LYS A 273 6.08 -11.68 -13.66
CA LYS A 273 6.11 -11.56 -15.12
C LYS A 273 5.12 -10.49 -15.61
N GLN A 274 3.89 -10.47 -15.08
CA GLN A 274 2.90 -9.47 -15.47
C GLN A 274 3.35 -8.05 -15.08
N PHE A 275 3.98 -7.87 -13.91
CA PHE A 275 4.60 -6.60 -13.53
C PHE A 275 5.70 -6.17 -14.50
N ARG A 276 6.60 -7.06 -14.87
CA ARG A 276 7.68 -6.76 -15.83
C ARG A 276 7.14 -6.34 -17.19
N LEU A 277 6.20 -7.09 -17.73
CA LEU A 277 5.58 -6.76 -19.02
C LEU A 277 4.87 -5.40 -18.96
N CYS A 278 4.14 -5.15 -17.88
CA CYS A 278 3.45 -3.88 -17.72
C CYS A 278 4.44 -2.72 -17.65
N HIS A 279 5.53 -2.85 -16.88
CA HIS A 279 6.61 -1.85 -16.85
C HIS A 279 7.23 -1.64 -18.23
N GLU A 280 7.61 -2.73 -18.92
CA GLU A 280 8.27 -2.67 -20.22
C GLU A 280 7.43 -1.93 -21.27
N TYR A 281 6.11 -2.15 -21.27
CA TYR A 281 5.23 -1.65 -22.33
C TYR A 281 4.40 -0.41 -21.94
N THR A 282 4.51 0.12 -20.72
CA THR A 282 3.74 1.30 -20.31
C THR A 282 4.57 2.41 -19.67
N TYR A 283 5.83 2.16 -19.32
CA TYR A 283 6.70 3.16 -18.70
C TYR A 283 7.22 4.18 -19.69
N ASP A 284 7.14 5.46 -19.35
CA ASP A 284 7.76 6.56 -20.09
C ASP A 284 8.97 7.11 -19.30
N ALA A 285 10.17 6.76 -19.76
CA ALA A 285 11.43 7.18 -19.12
C ALA A 285 11.62 8.71 -19.10
N ARG A 286 10.98 9.45 -20.00
CA ARG A 286 11.09 10.91 -20.10
C ARG A 286 10.34 11.60 -18.95
N THR A 287 9.20 11.07 -18.55
CA THR A 287 8.35 11.65 -17.49
C THR A 287 8.47 10.91 -16.16
N GLY A 288 8.91 9.66 -16.16
CA GLY A 288 8.89 8.75 -15.02
C GLY A 288 7.49 8.22 -14.69
N LEU A 289 6.52 8.44 -15.57
CA LEU A 289 5.12 8.02 -15.41
C LEU A 289 4.82 6.76 -16.24
N TYR A 290 3.60 6.27 -16.09
CA TYR A 290 3.10 5.08 -16.80
C TYR A 290 1.87 5.45 -17.62
N TYR A 291 1.86 5.08 -18.90
CA TYR A 291 0.66 5.12 -19.72
C TYR A 291 -0.41 4.19 -19.16
N HIS A 292 -1.67 4.62 -19.21
CA HIS A 292 -2.80 3.86 -18.68
C HIS A 292 -2.90 2.45 -19.25
N ALA A 293 -2.66 2.31 -20.56
CA ALA A 293 -2.83 1.05 -21.30
C ALA A 293 -1.86 0.93 -22.46
N TRP A 294 -1.64 -0.30 -22.86
CA TRP A 294 -0.90 -0.69 -24.06
C TRP A 294 -1.73 -1.66 -24.89
N ASP A 295 -1.88 -1.36 -26.18
CA ASP A 295 -2.46 -2.23 -27.19
C ASP A 295 -1.35 -2.82 -28.08
N GLU A 296 -1.05 -4.12 -27.90
CA GLU A 296 -0.03 -4.81 -28.68
C GLU A 296 -0.35 -4.79 -30.19
N SER A 297 -1.63 -4.87 -30.55
CA SER A 297 -2.08 -4.85 -31.94
C SER A 297 -2.02 -3.47 -32.59
N LYS A 298 -1.95 -2.40 -31.79
CA LYS A 298 -1.96 -1.01 -32.23
C LYS A 298 -3.19 -0.62 -33.04
N SER A 299 -4.25 -1.42 -32.97
CA SER A 299 -5.46 -1.27 -33.78
C SER A 299 -6.53 -0.40 -33.15
N GLN A 300 -6.42 -0.14 -31.85
CA GLN A 300 -7.37 0.71 -31.14
C GLN A 300 -7.23 2.17 -31.56
N ARG A 301 -8.36 2.86 -31.70
CA ARG A 301 -8.37 4.28 -32.10
C ARG A 301 -7.59 5.21 -31.15
N TRP A 302 -7.46 4.82 -29.89
CA TRP A 302 -6.72 5.58 -28.89
C TRP A 302 -5.22 5.21 -28.86
N ALA A 303 -4.83 4.07 -29.42
CA ALA A 303 -3.46 3.59 -29.35
C ALA A 303 -2.55 4.39 -30.30
N ASN A 304 -1.38 4.72 -29.80
CA ASN A 304 -0.33 5.27 -30.68
C ASN A 304 0.04 4.23 -31.73
N PRO A 305 0.04 4.57 -33.04
CA PRO A 305 0.27 3.59 -34.11
C PRO A 305 1.69 3.02 -34.15
N GLU A 306 2.65 3.68 -33.50
CA GLU A 306 4.04 3.21 -33.44
C GLU A 306 4.32 2.40 -32.19
N THR A 307 3.83 2.86 -31.03
CA THR A 307 4.15 2.26 -29.73
C THR A 307 3.03 1.39 -29.15
N GLY A 308 1.78 1.65 -29.47
CA GLY A 308 0.61 1.02 -28.88
C GLY A 308 0.16 1.67 -27.55
N HIS A 309 0.84 2.72 -27.07
CA HIS A 309 0.50 3.39 -25.82
C HIS A 309 -0.82 4.15 -25.90
N SER A 310 -1.55 4.21 -24.79
CA SER A 310 -2.63 5.15 -24.60
C SER A 310 -2.11 6.61 -24.53
N PRO A 311 -2.95 7.62 -24.81
CA PRO A 311 -2.45 8.99 -24.93
C PRO A 311 -2.15 9.69 -23.61
N ASN A 312 -2.59 9.15 -22.46
CA ASN A 312 -2.60 9.86 -21.18
C ASN A 312 -1.94 9.08 -20.04
N PHE A 313 -1.36 9.81 -19.10
CA PHE A 313 -0.94 9.33 -17.78
C PHE A 313 -2.10 9.52 -16.80
N TRP A 314 -3.02 8.58 -16.74
CA TRP A 314 -4.22 8.69 -15.92
C TRP A 314 -3.92 8.39 -14.44
N GLY A 315 -4.18 9.37 -13.57
CA GLY A 315 -3.82 9.32 -12.15
C GLY A 315 -4.37 8.11 -11.41
N ARG A 316 -5.64 7.75 -11.63
CA ARG A 316 -6.24 6.56 -11.01
C ARG A 316 -5.53 5.28 -11.44
N SER A 317 -5.18 5.17 -12.69
CA SER A 317 -4.51 4.00 -13.24
C SER A 317 -3.09 3.83 -12.68
N ILE A 318 -2.34 4.93 -12.55
CA ILE A 318 -1.04 4.94 -11.88
C ILE A 318 -1.19 4.56 -10.39
N GLY A 319 -2.27 5.00 -9.75
CA GLY A 319 -2.61 4.57 -8.39
C GLY A 319 -2.79 3.04 -8.29
N TRP A 320 -3.49 2.42 -9.25
CA TRP A 320 -3.63 0.97 -9.31
C TRP A 320 -2.29 0.26 -9.46
N TRP A 321 -1.42 0.76 -10.34
CA TRP A 321 -0.07 0.24 -10.52
C TRP A 321 0.73 0.28 -9.22
N PHE A 322 0.71 1.42 -8.53
CA PHE A 322 1.47 1.62 -7.31
C PHE A 322 0.96 0.72 -6.16
N MET A 323 -0.36 0.66 -5.98
CA MET A 323 -0.97 -0.24 -5.00
C MET A 323 -0.69 -1.71 -5.31
N ALA A 324 -0.75 -2.11 -6.58
CA ALA A 324 -0.46 -3.48 -6.99
C ALA A 324 0.96 -3.94 -6.60
N LEU A 325 1.95 -3.06 -6.80
CA LEU A 325 3.34 -3.33 -6.42
C LEU A 325 3.48 -3.51 -4.91
N VAL A 326 2.86 -2.62 -4.12
CA VAL A 326 2.91 -2.67 -2.65
C VAL A 326 2.24 -3.94 -2.14
N ASP A 327 1.00 -4.20 -2.55
CA ASP A 327 0.23 -5.37 -2.10
C ASP A 327 0.92 -6.69 -2.47
N ALA A 328 1.47 -6.79 -3.68
CA ALA A 328 2.13 -8.03 -4.12
C ALA A 328 3.44 -8.32 -3.37
N LEU A 329 4.18 -7.28 -2.98
CA LEU A 329 5.46 -7.44 -2.28
C LEU A 329 5.33 -8.04 -0.88
N ASP A 330 4.15 -8.01 -0.28
CA ASP A 330 3.89 -8.71 0.99
C ASP A 330 3.97 -10.25 0.83
N TYR A 331 3.78 -10.74 -0.40
CA TYR A 331 3.71 -12.18 -0.71
C TYR A 331 4.86 -12.69 -1.59
N ILE A 332 5.60 -11.81 -2.23
CA ILE A 332 6.75 -12.20 -3.05
C ILE A 332 7.98 -12.40 -2.14
N PRO A 333 8.61 -13.58 -2.13
CA PRO A 333 9.75 -13.87 -1.26
C PRO A 333 10.89 -12.87 -1.41
N GLU A 334 11.61 -12.59 -0.33
CA GLU A 334 12.73 -11.64 -0.33
C GLU A 334 13.84 -12.01 -1.32
N ASN A 335 14.08 -13.31 -1.51
CA ASN A 335 15.08 -13.85 -2.44
C ASN A 335 14.56 -14.01 -3.87
N HIS A 336 13.32 -13.61 -4.18
CA HIS A 336 12.79 -13.72 -5.53
C HIS A 336 13.52 -12.76 -6.49
N PRO A 337 14.00 -13.23 -7.66
CA PRO A 337 14.86 -12.43 -8.55
C PRO A 337 14.18 -11.16 -9.12
N GLY A 338 12.86 -11.11 -9.12
CA GLY A 338 12.09 -9.94 -9.59
C GLY A 338 11.79 -8.90 -8.51
N ARG A 339 12.05 -9.22 -7.24
CA ARG A 339 11.69 -8.33 -6.12
C ARG A 339 12.46 -7.00 -6.15
N ALA A 340 13.74 -7.03 -6.50
CA ALA A 340 14.57 -5.83 -6.59
C ALA A 340 14.07 -4.85 -7.66
N ASP A 341 13.64 -5.37 -8.83
CA ASP A 341 13.05 -4.55 -9.89
C ASP A 341 11.79 -3.84 -9.40
N MET A 342 10.88 -4.58 -8.75
CA MET A 342 9.63 -4.05 -8.21
C MET A 342 9.86 -2.96 -7.16
N MET A 343 10.81 -3.16 -6.27
CA MET A 343 11.22 -2.15 -5.28
C MET A 343 11.76 -0.88 -5.97
N GLY A 344 12.56 -1.04 -7.02
CA GLY A 344 13.07 0.07 -7.83
C GLY A 344 11.95 0.85 -8.52
N TRP A 345 10.92 0.18 -9.03
CA TRP A 345 9.78 0.84 -9.66
C TRP A 345 8.92 1.62 -8.64
N ILE A 346 8.72 1.07 -7.44
CA ILE A 346 8.06 1.80 -6.33
C ILE A 346 8.86 3.06 -5.98
N GLN A 347 10.17 2.93 -5.80
CA GLN A 347 11.02 4.05 -5.44
C GLN A 347 11.00 5.15 -6.53
N GLY A 348 11.18 4.77 -7.79
CA GLY A 348 11.16 5.70 -8.92
C GLY A 348 9.83 6.46 -9.04
N LEU A 349 8.70 5.76 -8.83
CA LEU A 349 7.39 6.39 -8.86
C LEU A 349 7.14 7.29 -7.64
N ALA A 350 7.58 6.87 -6.44
CA ALA A 350 7.49 7.68 -5.22
C ALA A 350 8.31 8.97 -5.30
N GLU A 351 9.43 8.96 -6.03
CA GLU A 351 10.25 10.15 -6.32
C GLU A 351 9.64 11.03 -7.44
N THR A 352 8.85 10.43 -8.32
CA THR A 352 8.26 11.11 -9.48
C THR A 352 6.94 11.80 -9.15
N LEU A 353 6.01 11.12 -8.48
CA LEU A 353 4.67 11.63 -8.21
C LEU A 353 4.63 12.99 -7.48
N PRO A 354 5.49 13.28 -6.48
CA PRO A 354 5.51 14.59 -5.84
C PRO A 354 5.80 15.77 -6.79
N LYS A 355 6.48 15.53 -7.92
CA LYS A 355 6.77 16.57 -8.92
C LYS A 355 5.53 17.04 -9.66
N TYR A 356 4.49 16.21 -9.67
CA TYR A 356 3.19 16.46 -10.33
C TYR A 356 2.07 16.79 -9.35
N GLN A 357 2.37 16.82 -8.03
CA GLN A 357 1.38 17.12 -7.01
C GLN A 357 1.07 18.61 -7.00
N ASP A 358 -0.22 18.98 -7.06
CA ASP A 358 -0.63 20.37 -6.92
C ASP A 358 -0.40 20.88 -5.48
N LYS A 359 -0.33 22.20 -5.32
CA LYS A 359 -0.14 22.87 -4.03
C LYS A 359 -1.21 22.54 -2.97
N ASN A 360 -2.38 22.06 -3.39
CA ASN A 360 -3.46 21.59 -2.51
C ASN A 360 -3.26 20.14 -2.05
N GLY A 361 -2.16 19.46 -2.46
CA GLY A 361 -1.84 18.08 -2.10
C GLY A 361 -2.52 17.03 -2.97
N LEU A 362 -3.27 17.40 -4.01
CA LEU A 362 -3.96 16.49 -4.92
C LEU A 362 -3.19 16.33 -6.24
N TRP A 363 -3.57 15.32 -7.01
CA TRP A 363 -3.13 15.10 -8.38
C TRP A 363 -4.29 15.26 -9.35
N TYR A 364 -4.00 15.74 -10.54
CA TYR A 364 -4.97 15.86 -11.62
C TYR A 364 -5.31 14.46 -12.20
N GLN A 365 -6.44 14.36 -12.89
CA GLN A 365 -6.86 13.13 -13.57
C GLN A 365 -5.84 12.71 -14.65
N GLY A 366 -5.38 13.64 -15.48
CA GLY A 366 -4.15 13.49 -16.26
C GLY A 366 -3.03 14.09 -15.43
N ILE A 367 -2.12 13.27 -14.93
CA ILE A 367 -1.13 13.70 -13.92
C ILE A 367 -0.24 14.83 -14.46
N ASP A 368 0.11 14.79 -15.73
CA ASP A 368 0.94 15.76 -16.44
C ASP A 368 0.14 16.92 -17.08
N GLN A 369 -1.18 17.00 -16.84
CA GLN A 369 -2.08 17.96 -17.46
C GLN A 369 -2.81 18.83 -16.43
N PRO A 370 -2.10 19.73 -15.73
CA PRO A 370 -2.73 20.69 -14.83
C PRO A 370 -3.63 21.62 -15.64
N LYS A 371 -4.90 21.77 -15.24
CA LYS A 371 -5.83 22.76 -15.81
C LYS A 371 -5.95 23.96 -14.90
#